data_62032165f38164216436bcb06a77798c
#
_entry.id   62032165f38164216436bcb06a77798c
#
_cell.length_a   1.000
_cell.length_b   1.000
_cell.length_c   1.000
_cell.angle_alpha   90.00
_cell.angle_beta   90.00
_cell.angle_gamma   90.00
#
_symmetry.space_group_name_H-M   'P 1'
#
loop_
_entity.id
_entity.type
_entity.pdbx_description
1 polymer ?
#
loop_
_entity_poly.entity_id
_entity_poly.type
_entity_poly.pdbx_seq_one_letter_code
_entity_poly.pdbx_strand_id
1 'polypeptide(L)'
;MTHLFCTPQIIPAGSQATCELRVAATSEPTSIQVTSSSEQVKTPSVVLTRANQTHLTFQVAADPAAGGQLATITAMAGTSTAQETIQLQASSGPVLTVPNAQTARLGKTLRFTVSAVDPHELPVQLSASDVPAGASFDAASGLFEWIPSASQSGKYKVVFRATNSVGQSSSAEITVNVSSGVPSVASGLLACSPGALASLNGSGFAEPRAALSDPSGQSMVLGNTKVKINDQYVPVLAASDARVTFLCPALDPDTPLAATVETDTGISEPLRATMRTATPMILSLDGSGQSQGVITFAEKTDLAMGRNYQVPAHPAQPGDEILIWASGLGVPSEVSAGTVLVEVGGVAAKVESVRAVPGYAGLSTIQACVPAVMDFGDAVPVQVRVNTLGGKQLNSNQVTMAVEPVSQ
;
A
#
# COMPACT_ATOMS: atom_id res chain seq x y z
N MET A 1 18.38 42.81 45.14
CA MET A 1 18.28 41.57 44.39
C MET A 1 19.52 41.42 43.56
N THR A 2 20.07 40.21 43.42
CA THR A 2 21.37 40.02 42.76
C THR A 2 21.28 39.18 41.52
N HIS A 3 20.27 38.31 41.40
CA HIS A 3 20.14 37.42 40.25
C HIS A 3 18.72 36.84 40.17
N LEU A 4 18.16 36.79 38.97
CA LEU A 4 16.94 36.06 38.60
C LEU A 4 17.31 35.06 37.51
N PHE A 5 16.89 33.82 37.62
CA PHE A 5 17.13 32.77 36.65
C PHE A 5 15.92 31.83 36.55
N CYS A 6 15.42 31.56 35.37
CA CYS A 6 14.28 30.66 35.12
C CYS A 6 14.72 29.37 34.45
N THR A 7 14.18 28.24 34.87
CA THR A 7 14.46 26.92 34.29
C THR A 7 13.14 26.21 34.00
N PRO A 8 12.91 25.77 32.74
CA PRO A 8 13.73 26.01 31.55
C PRO A 8 13.64 27.48 31.06
N GLN A 9 14.65 27.94 30.29
CA GLN A 9 14.64 29.28 29.67
C GLN A 9 13.79 29.30 28.37
N ILE A 10 13.57 28.13 27.75
CA ILE A 10 12.63 27.96 26.63
C ILE A 10 11.40 27.26 27.18
N ILE A 11 10.25 27.94 27.14
CA ILE A 11 9.01 27.47 27.75
C ILE A 11 8.02 27.14 26.60
N PRO A 12 7.67 25.85 26.39
CA PRO A 12 6.61 25.50 25.49
C PRO A 12 5.27 26.14 25.88
N ALA A 13 4.43 26.46 24.92
CA ALA A 13 3.07 26.93 25.16
C ALA A 13 2.31 25.97 26.10
N GLY A 14 1.61 26.50 27.07
CA GLY A 14 0.90 25.73 28.12
C GLY A 14 1.77 25.14 29.23
N SER A 15 3.10 25.30 29.15
CA SER A 15 4.04 24.78 30.17
C SER A 15 4.46 25.83 31.18
N GLN A 16 5.22 25.41 32.20
CA GLN A 16 5.69 26.26 33.28
C GLN A 16 7.22 26.22 33.39
N ALA A 17 7.79 27.29 33.93
CA ALA A 17 9.19 27.32 34.40
C ALA A 17 9.26 27.76 35.85
N THR A 18 10.25 27.24 36.53
CA THR A 18 10.60 27.64 37.90
C THR A 18 11.65 28.74 37.85
N CYS A 19 11.33 29.91 38.41
CA CYS A 19 12.28 31.02 38.53
C CYS A 19 12.86 31.04 39.93
N GLU A 20 14.18 31.10 40.04
CA GLU A 20 14.94 31.29 41.27
C GLU A 20 15.41 32.74 41.33
N LEU A 21 15.10 33.42 42.46
CA LEU A 21 15.53 34.77 42.71
C LEU A 21 16.45 34.81 43.94
N ARG A 22 17.65 35.37 43.78
CA ARG A 22 18.59 35.63 44.87
C ARG A 22 18.42 37.04 45.40
N VAL A 23 18.27 37.13 46.72
CA VAL A 23 18.04 38.38 47.45
C VAL A 23 19.06 38.56 48.55
N ALA A 24 19.33 39.80 48.97
CA ALA A 24 20.06 40.06 50.21
C ALA A 24 19.20 39.68 51.38
N ALA A 25 19.80 39.11 52.44
CA ALA A 25 19.11 38.84 53.68
C ALA A 25 18.62 40.13 54.31
N THR A 26 17.36 40.14 54.76
CA THR A 26 16.74 41.28 55.49
C THR A 26 16.17 40.76 56.81
N SER A 27 16.17 41.56 57.83
CA SER A 27 15.61 41.21 59.16
C SER A 27 14.07 41.07 59.12
N GLU A 28 13.42 41.69 58.16
CA GLU A 28 11.98 41.70 57.98
C GLU A 28 11.58 41.07 56.64
N PRO A 29 10.40 40.45 56.53
CA PRO A 29 9.87 39.98 55.27
C PRO A 29 9.77 41.13 54.24
N THR A 30 10.22 40.86 53.01
CA THR A 30 10.19 41.85 51.94
C THR A 30 9.22 41.40 50.84
N SER A 31 8.38 42.31 50.39
CA SER A 31 7.48 42.12 49.27
C SER A 31 8.21 42.39 47.96
N ILE A 32 8.18 41.45 47.03
CA ILE A 32 8.78 41.53 45.71
C ILE A 32 7.68 41.46 44.69
N GLN A 33 7.53 42.53 43.89
CA GLN A 33 6.62 42.53 42.74
C GLN A 33 7.25 41.76 41.58
N VAL A 34 6.47 40.93 40.91
CA VAL A 34 6.90 40.18 39.74
C VAL A 34 5.98 40.54 38.58
N THR A 35 6.59 40.91 37.45
CA THR A 35 5.88 41.27 36.24
C THR A 35 6.49 40.57 35.03
N SER A 36 5.71 40.43 33.97
CA SER A 36 6.17 39.97 32.65
C SER A 36 5.97 41.06 31.62
N SER A 37 6.87 41.17 30.65
CA SER A 37 6.71 42.04 29.48
C SER A 37 5.69 41.53 28.47
N SER A 38 5.25 40.27 28.61
CA SER A 38 4.26 39.63 27.73
C SER A 38 3.04 39.19 28.53
N GLU A 39 1.85 39.52 28.06
CA GLU A 39 0.57 39.04 28.60
C GLU A 39 0.38 37.54 28.47
N GLN A 40 1.15 36.89 27.58
CA GLN A 40 1.15 35.43 27.39
C GLN A 40 1.96 34.68 28.46
N VAL A 41 2.55 35.37 29.41
CA VAL A 41 3.22 34.76 30.56
C VAL A 41 2.57 35.22 31.86
N LYS A 42 1.95 34.29 32.54
CA LYS A 42 1.36 34.50 33.86
C LYS A 42 2.44 34.40 34.93
N THR A 43 2.56 35.44 35.76
CA THR A 43 3.46 35.51 36.89
C THR A 43 2.66 35.72 38.18
N PRO A 44 3.16 35.30 39.35
CA PRO A 44 2.61 35.80 40.61
C PRO A 44 2.82 37.32 40.67
N SER A 45 1.82 38.08 41.08
CA SER A 45 1.95 39.54 41.21
C SER A 45 2.93 39.97 42.29
N VAL A 46 3.01 39.17 43.35
CA VAL A 46 3.87 39.43 44.53
C VAL A 46 4.40 38.11 45.10
N VAL A 47 5.68 38.11 45.47
CA VAL A 47 6.32 37.02 46.20
C VAL A 47 6.91 37.59 47.48
N LEU A 48 6.73 36.91 48.63
CA LEU A 48 7.21 37.38 49.92
C LEU A 48 8.46 36.59 50.36
N THR A 49 9.52 37.29 50.78
CA THR A 49 10.63 36.65 51.46
C THR A 49 10.31 36.42 52.95
N ARG A 50 10.98 35.45 53.55
CA ARG A 50 11.04 35.31 55.03
C ARG A 50 12.25 36.11 55.56
N ALA A 51 12.23 36.44 56.82
CA ALA A 51 13.39 37.04 57.48
C ALA A 51 14.65 36.19 57.27
N ASN A 52 15.76 36.79 56.87
CA ASN A 52 17.06 36.17 56.59
C ASN A 52 17.06 35.19 55.41
N GLN A 53 16.03 35.19 54.59
CA GLN A 53 16.00 34.37 53.38
C GLN A 53 16.86 35.01 52.27
N THR A 54 17.73 34.21 51.62
CA THR A 54 18.66 34.67 50.58
C THR A 54 18.27 34.24 49.19
N HIS A 55 17.35 33.25 49.05
CA HIS A 55 16.80 32.85 47.80
C HIS A 55 15.35 32.39 47.91
N LEU A 56 14.60 32.51 46.87
CA LEU A 56 13.21 32.06 46.78
C LEU A 56 12.90 31.60 45.35
N THR A 57 11.90 30.77 45.23
CA THR A 57 11.44 30.26 43.91
C THR A 57 9.97 30.61 43.70
N PHE A 58 9.61 30.84 42.46
CA PHE A 58 8.23 31.02 42.02
C PHE A 58 8.02 30.43 40.61
N GLN A 59 6.78 30.15 40.28
CA GLN A 59 6.42 29.60 38.95
C GLN A 59 5.99 30.71 38.03
N VAL A 60 6.38 30.60 36.76
CA VAL A 60 5.83 31.36 35.63
C VAL A 60 5.22 30.38 34.63
N ALA A 61 4.06 30.69 34.09
CA ALA A 61 3.33 29.82 33.19
C ALA A 61 3.11 30.50 31.81
N ALA A 62 3.49 29.82 30.75
CA ALA A 62 3.16 30.25 29.40
C ALA A 62 1.70 29.95 29.08
N ASP A 63 1.00 30.88 28.43
CA ASP A 63 -0.35 30.66 27.93
C ASP A 63 -0.32 29.52 26.90
N PRO A 64 -1.33 28.63 26.84
CA PRO A 64 -1.43 27.61 25.78
C PRO A 64 -1.43 28.17 24.36
N ALA A 65 -1.84 29.40 24.16
CA ALA A 65 -1.78 30.10 22.88
C ALA A 65 -0.49 30.89 22.64
N ALA A 66 0.52 30.75 23.54
CA ALA A 66 1.75 31.53 23.45
C ALA A 66 2.46 31.33 22.10
N GLY A 67 2.80 32.44 21.45
CA GLY A 67 3.62 32.46 20.24
C GLY A 67 5.12 32.36 20.55
N GLY A 68 5.93 32.15 19.52
CA GLY A 68 7.39 32.04 19.62
C GLY A 68 8.07 33.39 19.85
N GLN A 69 7.81 34.06 20.99
CA GLN A 69 8.35 35.39 21.32
C GLN A 69 9.18 35.37 22.61
N LEU A 70 9.97 36.41 22.82
CA LEU A 70 10.70 36.62 24.05
C LEU A 70 9.81 37.33 25.09
N ALA A 71 9.90 36.93 26.35
CA ALA A 71 9.28 37.58 27.48
C ALA A 71 10.32 37.86 28.57
N THR A 72 10.35 39.08 29.08
CA THR A 72 11.24 39.46 30.19
C THR A 72 10.45 39.41 31.49
N ILE A 73 10.90 38.59 32.42
CA ILE A 73 10.39 38.51 33.77
C ILE A 73 11.18 39.51 34.61
N THR A 74 10.49 40.39 35.31
CA THR A 74 11.08 41.41 36.15
C THR A 74 10.62 41.22 37.59
N ALA A 75 11.57 41.08 38.49
CA ALA A 75 11.35 41.08 39.96
C ALA A 75 11.82 42.43 40.51
N MET A 76 11.00 43.11 41.35
CA MET A 76 11.28 44.43 41.87
C MET A 76 10.94 44.54 43.37
N ALA A 77 11.87 45.09 44.15
CA ALA A 77 11.64 45.46 45.54
C ALA A 77 12.29 46.83 45.83
N GLY A 78 11.48 47.86 46.06
CA GLY A 78 11.94 49.23 46.12
C GLY A 78 12.64 49.63 44.84
N THR A 79 13.89 50.10 44.92
CA THR A 79 14.70 50.50 43.75
C THR A 79 15.53 49.34 43.15
N SER A 80 15.52 48.17 43.79
CA SER A 80 16.31 47.01 43.32
C SER A 80 15.49 46.18 42.36
N THR A 81 16.05 45.88 41.18
CA THR A 81 15.41 45.04 40.11
C THR A 81 16.33 43.91 39.72
N ALA A 82 15.73 42.77 39.33
CA ALA A 82 16.39 41.67 38.66
C ALA A 82 15.51 41.24 37.49
N GLN A 83 16.12 40.91 36.37
CA GLN A 83 15.42 40.55 35.14
C GLN A 83 16.00 39.28 34.55
N GLU A 84 15.14 38.49 33.92
CA GLU A 84 15.48 37.30 33.13
C GLU A 84 14.63 37.27 31.88
N THR A 85 15.24 36.94 30.76
CA THR A 85 14.51 36.79 29.50
C THR A 85 14.33 35.30 29.19
N ILE A 86 13.09 34.90 28.99
CA ILE A 86 12.68 33.58 28.57
C ILE A 86 12.14 33.61 27.16
N GLN A 87 12.32 32.50 26.44
CA GLN A 87 11.77 32.32 25.11
C GLN A 87 10.51 31.46 25.18
N LEU A 88 9.42 31.95 24.63
CA LEU A 88 8.21 31.14 24.44
C LEU A 88 8.32 30.32 23.16
N GLN A 89 8.05 29.05 23.24
CA GLN A 89 7.98 28.18 22.08
C GLN A 89 6.52 28.04 21.66
N ALA A 90 6.19 28.42 20.41
CA ALA A 90 4.85 28.24 19.90
C ALA A 90 4.40 26.78 19.94
N SER A 91 3.14 26.56 20.28
CA SER A 91 2.53 25.24 20.18
C SER A 91 2.49 24.81 18.70
N SER A 92 2.82 23.57 18.40
CA SER A 92 2.53 22.95 17.12
C SER A 92 1.05 22.52 17.08
N GLY A 93 0.42 22.64 15.90
CA GLY A 93 -0.96 22.17 15.75
C GLY A 93 -1.09 20.65 15.87
N PRO A 94 -2.31 20.12 15.98
CA PRO A 94 -2.55 18.69 16.12
C PRO A 94 -2.04 17.92 14.89
N VAL A 95 -1.54 16.70 15.14
CA VAL A 95 -1.14 15.76 14.08
C VAL A 95 -2.37 14.97 13.69
N LEU A 96 -2.81 15.14 12.44
CA LEU A 96 -3.97 14.47 11.86
C LEU A 96 -3.53 13.20 11.13
N THR A 97 -4.16 12.07 11.46
CA THR A 97 -3.94 10.78 10.79
C THR A 97 -5.17 10.42 9.99
N VAL A 98 -4.99 10.31 8.68
CA VAL A 98 -6.04 9.93 7.72
C VAL A 98 -5.61 8.70 6.92
N PRO A 99 -6.54 7.85 6.48
CA PRO A 99 -6.21 6.75 5.59
C PRO A 99 -5.81 7.26 4.19
N ASN A 100 -5.17 6.41 3.41
CA ASN A 100 -4.91 6.67 1.99
C ASN A 100 -6.23 6.83 1.21
N ALA A 101 -6.13 7.18 -0.09
CA ALA A 101 -7.28 7.24 -0.98
C ALA A 101 -8.15 5.99 -0.85
N GLN A 102 -9.48 6.18 -0.82
CA GLN A 102 -10.47 5.13 -0.63
C GLN A 102 -11.21 4.83 -1.93
N THR A 103 -11.71 3.60 -2.03
CA THR A 103 -12.61 3.20 -3.12
C THR A 103 -13.96 2.81 -2.51
N ALA A 104 -15.04 3.32 -3.09
CA ALA A 104 -16.42 2.98 -2.74
C ALA A 104 -17.16 2.42 -3.95
N ARG A 105 -18.23 1.66 -3.72
CA ARG A 105 -19.14 1.19 -4.76
C ARG A 105 -20.55 1.74 -4.49
N LEU A 106 -21.29 2.01 -5.56
CA LEU A 106 -22.69 2.45 -5.45
C LEU A 106 -23.51 1.45 -4.63
N GLY A 107 -24.28 1.94 -3.68
CA GLY A 107 -25.15 1.12 -2.82
C GLY A 107 -24.43 0.30 -1.75
N LYS A 108 -23.10 0.39 -1.63
CA LYS A 108 -22.31 -0.31 -0.59
C LYS A 108 -21.76 0.69 0.42
N THR A 109 -21.71 0.28 1.68
CA THR A 109 -21.21 1.14 2.76
C THR A 109 -19.70 1.25 2.70
N LEU A 110 -19.19 2.49 2.61
CA LEU A 110 -17.80 2.84 2.87
C LEU A 110 -17.67 3.32 4.31
N ARG A 111 -16.72 2.78 5.06
CA ARG A 111 -16.38 3.20 6.44
C ARG A 111 -14.88 3.31 6.61
N PHE A 112 -14.45 4.38 7.26
CA PHE A 112 -13.07 4.54 7.75
C PHE A 112 -13.04 5.52 8.92
N THR A 113 -11.94 5.50 9.67
CA THR A 113 -11.73 6.42 10.82
C THR A 113 -10.60 7.38 10.55
N VAL A 114 -10.77 8.58 11.08
CA VAL A 114 -9.79 9.66 11.12
C VAL A 114 -9.46 9.93 12.59
N SER A 115 -8.20 10.14 12.93
CA SER A 115 -7.79 10.45 14.29
C SER A 115 -6.81 11.62 14.31
N ALA A 116 -6.75 12.31 15.43
CA ALA A 116 -5.75 13.36 15.64
C ALA A 116 -5.26 13.38 17.08
N VAL A 117 -4.00 13.76 17.27
CA VAL A 117 -3.35 13.91 18.57
C VAL A 117 -2.63 15.25 18.59
N ASP A 118 -2.80 16.00 19.67
CA ASP A 118 -2.01 17.22 19.90
C ASP A 118 -0.69 16.85 20.57
N PRO A 119 0.48 17.32 20.09
CA PRO A 119 1.78 17.03 20.70
C PRO A 119 1.94 17.58 22.15
N HIS A 120 1.07 18.54 22.54
CA HIS A 120 1.07 19.15 23.88
C HIS A 120 -0.13 18.67 24.71
N GLU A 121 -0.75 17.53 24.33
CA GLU A 121 -1.88 16.92 25.04
C GLU A 121 -3.13 17.84 25.15
N LEU A 122 -3.22 18.87 24.29
CA LEU A 122 -4.40 19.73 24.24
C LEU A 122 -5.60 18.98 23.65
N PRO A 123 -6.82 19.22 24.16
CA PRO A 123 -8.03 18.66 23.57
C PRO A 123 -8.16 19.01 22.09
N VAL A 124 -8.45 18.01 21.26
CA VAL A 124 -8.57 18.16 19.80
C VAL A 124 -10.01 17.91 19.37
N GLN A 125 -10.52 18.79 18.51
CA GLN A 125 -11.82 18.65 17.85
C GLN A 125 -11.60 18.32 16.37
N LEU A 126 -12.25 17.25 15.88
CA LEU A 126 -12.29 16.88 14.47
C LEU A 126 -13.48 17.52 13.76
N SER A 127 -13.31 17.81 12.47
CA SER A 127 -14.37 18.24 11.58
C SER A 127 -14.11 17.75 10.16
N ALA A 128 -15.16 17.69 9.33
CA ALA A 128 -15.04 17.40 7.91
C ALA A 128 -15.79 18.44 7.08
N SER A 129 -15.23 18.77 5.90
CA SER A 129 -15.86 19.61 4.87
C SER A 129 -15.87 18.87 3.52
N ASP A 130 -16.62 19.41 2.56
CA ASP A 130 -16.81 18.79 1.25
C ASP A 130 -17.36 17.36 1.33
N VAL A 131 -18.15 17.09 2.37
CA VAL A 131 -18.76 15.78 2.62
C VAL A 131 -19.79 15.49 1.54
N PRO A 132 -19.70 14.38 0.81
CA PRO A 132 -20.67 14.03 -0.23
C PRO A 132 -22.10 13.88 0.32
N ALA A 133 -23.08 14.17 -0.51
CA ALA A 133 -24.49 14.01 -0.12
C ALA A 133 -24.78 12.56 0.33
N GLY A 134 -25.41 12.40 1.48
CA GLY A 134 -25.69 11.10 2.10
C GLY A 134 -24.53 10.48 2.88
N ALA A 135 -23.37 11.13 2.93
CA ALA A 135 -22.29 10.74 3.83
C ALA A 135 -22.44 11.45 5.20
N SER A 136 -21.88 10.85 6.22
CA SER A 136 -21.80 11.39 7.58
C SER A 136 -20.38 11.29 8.15
N PHE A 137 -20.07 12.23 9.03
CA PHE A 137 -18.84 12.20 9.81
C PHE A 137 -19.15 12.46 11.28
N ASP A 138 -18.83 11.52 12.13
CA ASP A 138 -18.93 11.67 13.57
C ASP A 138 -17.60 12.22 14.12
N ALA A 139 -17.62 13.48 14.55
CA ALA A 139 -16.44 14.17 15.07
C ALA A 139 -15.92 13.58 16.39
N ALA A 140 -16.76 12.89 17.17
CA ALA A 140 -16.36 12.32 18.45
C ALA A 140 -15.58 11.02 18.28
N SER A 141 -16.02 10.15 17.38
CA SER A 141 -15.37 8.88 17.08
C SER A 141 -14.38 8.95 15.90
N GLY A 142 -14.41 10.05 15.12
CA GLY A 142 -13.67 10.17 13.87
C GLY A 142 -14.18 9.26 12.75
N LEU A 143 -15.38 8.67 12.89
CA LEU A 143 -15.94 7.74 11.92
C LEU A 143 -16.56 8.51 10.75
N PHE A 144 -16.07 8.23 9.53
CA PHE A 144 -16.74 8.59 8.29
C PHE A 144 -17.51 7.39 7.75
N GLU A 145 -18.76 7.61 7.38
CA GLU A 145 -19.63 6.61 6.78
C GLU A 145 -20.36 7.18 5.57
N TRP A 146 -20.42 6.41 4.48
CA TRP A 146 -21.10 6.80 3.25
C TRP A 146 -21.63 5.60 2.49
N ILE A 147 -22.86 5.74 1.96
CA ILE A 147 -23.44 4.81 0.99
C ILE A 147 -23.73 5.62 -0.27
N PRO A 148 -22.84 5.60 -1.28
CA PRO A 148 -23.08 6.35 -2.51
C PRO A 148 -24.32 5.87 -3.24
N SER A 149 -25.17 6.81 -3.67
CA SER A 149 -26.36 6.52 -4.50
C SER A 149 -26.00 6.23 -5.96
N ALA A 150 -26.95 5.71 -6.73
CA ALA A 150 -26.75 5.34 -8.14
C ALA A 150 -26.23 6.48 -9.04
N SER A 151 -26.45 7.72 -8.69
CA SER A 151 -25.98 8.90 -9.44
C SER A 151 -24.64 9.46 -8.97
N GLN A 152 -24.00 8.86 -7.97
CA GLN A 152 -22.81 9.38 -7.33
C GLN A 152 -21.51 8.64 -7.74
N SER A 153 -21.43 8.15 -8.97
CA SER A 153 -20.14 7.66 -9.49
C SER A 153 -19.17 8.82 -9.76
N GLY A 154 -17.88 8.59 -9.55
CA GLY A 154 -16.84 9.59 -9.80
C GLY A 154 -15.87 9.76 -8.64
N LYS A 155 -15.09 10.84 -8.69
CA LYS A 155 -14.09 11.18 -7.67
C LYS A 155 -14.64 12.24 -6.74
N TYR A 156 -14.55 11.99 -5.45
CA TYR A 156 -14.92 12.91 -4.39
C TYR A 156 -13.70 13.22 -3.53
N LYS A 157 -13.60 14.45 -3.08
CA LYS A 157 -12.58 14.91 -2.16
C LYS A 157 -13.27 15.29 -0.87
N VAL A 158 -12.80 14.75 0.25
CA VAL A 158 -13.28 15.08 1.59
C VAL A 158 -12.10 15.66 2.36
N VAL A 159 -12.29 16.83 2.96
CA VAL A 159 -11.26 17.50 3.75
C VAL A 159 -11.57 17.30 5.22
N PHE A 160 -10.63 16.71 5.96
CA PHE A 160 -10.69 16.55 7.40
C PHE A 160 -9.79 17.60 8.05
N ARG A 161 -10.26 18.15 9.16
CA ARG A 161 -9.53 19.16 9.94
C ARG A 161 -9.55 18.78 11.41
N ALA A 162 -8.39 18.91 12.04
CA ALA A 162 -8.22 18.79 13.48
C ALA A 162 -7.88 20.19 14.03
N THR A 163 -8.54 20.63 15.10
CA THR A 163 -8.29 21.91 15.75
C THR A 163 -8.13 21.68 17.25
N ASN A 164 -7.04 22.18 17.84
CA ASN A 164 -6.84 22.09 19.27
C ASN A 164 -7.59 23.21 20.04
N SER A 165 -7.61 23.13 21.37
CA SER A 165 -8.34 24.07 22.24
C SER A 165 -7.83 25.51 22.18
N VAL A 166 -6.64 25.77 21.61
CA VAL A 166 -6.06 27.10 21.41
C VAL A 166 -6.18 27.61 19.96
N GLY A 167 -6.96 26.92 19.11
CA GLY A 167 -7.30 27.34 17.76
C GLY A 167 -6.29 26.99 16.69
N GLN A 168 -5.23 26.25 16.99
CA GLN A 168 -4.31 25.75 15.96
C GLN A 168 -4.91 24.55 15.28
N SER A 169 -4.65 24.39 13.99
CA SER A 169 -5.28 23.33 13.21
C SER A 169 -4.37 22.77 12.14
N SER A 170 -4.62 21.51 11.82
CA SER A 170 -4.10 20.81 10.63
C SER A 170 -5.24 20.29 9.79
N SER A 171 -5.01 20.09 8.50
CA SER A 171 -6.00 19.53 7.58
C SER A 171 -5.36 18.52 6.62
N ALA A 172 -6.16 17.54 6.20
CA ALA A 172 -5.77 16.56 5.19
C ALA A 172 -6.95 16.26 4.27
N GLU A 173 -6.67 16.02 3.00
CA GLU A 173 -7.65 15.64 1.97
C GLU A 173 -7.60 14.14 1.72
N ILE A 174 -8.76 13.50 1.62
CA ILE A 174 -8.90 12.11 1.18
C ILE A 174 -9.68 12.09 -0.13
N THR A 175 -9.13 11.44 -1.14
CA THR A 175 -9.85 11.15 -2.36
C THR A 175 -10.64 9.85 -2.20
N VAL A 176 -11.95 9.89 -2.47
CA VAL A 176 -12.82 8.72 -2.55
C VAL A 176 -13.22 8.51 -4.01
N ASN A 177 -12.81 7.39 -4.59
CA ASN A 177 -13.21 6.98 -5.93
C ASN A 177 -14.45 6.11 -5.85
N VAL A 178 -15.58 6.60 -6.35
CA VAL A 178 -16.83 5.85 -6.40
C VAL A 178 -16.99 5.22 -7.78
N SER A 179 -16.92 3.89 -7.83
CA SER A 179 -17.21 3.14 -9.06
C SER A 179 -18.70 2.93 -9.22
N SER A 180 -19.16 2.83 -10.46
CA SER A 180 -20.57 2.50 -10.77
C SER A 180 -20.99 1.14 -10.21
N GLY A 181 -20.04 0.36 -9.76
CA GLY A 181 -20.26 -1.01 -9.29
C GLY A 181 -20.39 -2.01 -10.43
N VAL A 182 -20.87 -1.61 -11.59
CA VAL A 182 -20.89 -2.48 -12.78
C VAL A 182 -19.45 -2.76 -13.19
N PRO A 183 -19.06 -4.03 -13.36
CA PRO A 183 -17.72 -4.36 -13.77
C PRO A 183 -17.41 -3.74 -15.14
N SER A 184 -16.20 -3.22 -15.30
CA SER A 184 -15.71 -2.65 -16.56
C SER A 184 -14.46 -3.38 -16.98
N VAL A 185 -14.48 -3.96 -18.17
CA VAL A 185 -13.31 -4.59 -18.79
C VAL A 185 -12.55 -3.54 -19.59
N ALA A 186 -11.25 -3.38 -19.31
CA ALA A 186 -10.39 -2.49 -20.05
C ALA A 186 -10.22 -2.99 -21.50
N SER A 187 -10.12 -2.07 -22.44
CA SER A 187 -9.76 -2.40 -23.81
C SER A 187 -8.39 -3.08 -23.86
N GLY A 188 -8.26 -4.21 -24.54
CA GLY A 188 -7.01 -4.95 -24.61
C GLY A 188 -7.15 -6.23 -25.43
N LEU A 189 -6.07 -6.97 -25.52
CA LEU A 189 -6.04 -8.25 -26.23
C LEU A 189 -6.31 -9.38 -25.22
N LEU A 190 -7.41 -10.09 -25.41
CA LEU A 190 -7.62 -11.34 -24.69
C LEU A 190 -6.82 -12.45 -25.37
N ALA A 191 -5.77 -12.93 -24.71
CA ALA A 191 -5.02 -14.09 -25.15
C ALA A 191 -5.65 -15.36 -24.57
N CYS A 192 -6.43 -16.09 -25.39
CA CYS A 192 -7.14 -17.29 -24.99
C CYS A 192 -6.82 -18.42 -25.98
N SER A 193 -6.39 -19.57 -25.48
CA SER A 193 -6.24 -20.83 -26.21
C SER A 193 -6.84 -21.96 -25.37
N PRO A 194 -7.19 -23.11 -25.97
CA PRO A 194 -7.89 -24.19 -25.27
C PRO A 194 -7.22 -24.61 -23.98
N GLY A 195 -7.94 -24.51 -22.85
CA GLY A 195 -7.45 -24.87 -21.52
C GLY A 195 -6.37 -23.97 -20.93
N ALA A 196 -6.06 -22.83 -21.55
CA ALA A 196 -5.07 -21.88 -21.06
C ALA A 196 -5.60 -20.98 -19.93
N LEU A 197 -4.70 -20.45 -19.14
CA LEU A 197 -5.00 -19.31 -18.28
C LEU A 197 -5.10 -18.02 -19.09
N ALA A 198 -6.16 -17.28 -18.88
CA ALA A 198 -6.33 -15.94 -19.41
C ALA A 198 -6.74 -14.96 -18.32
N SER A 199 -6.49 -13.69 -18.56
CA SER A 199 -6.87 -12.63 -17.61
C SER A 199 -7.59 -11.49 -18.33
N LEU A 200 -8.58 -10.92 -17.66
CA LEU A 200 -9.20 -9.65 -18.00
C LEU A 200 -8.74 -8.62 -16.95
N ASN A 201 -8.32 -7.45 -17.43
CA ASN A 201 -8.02 -6.30 -16.60
C ASN A 201 -9.17 -5.30 -16.68
N GLY A 202 -9.41 -4.55 -15.60
CA GLY A 202 -10.51 -3.61 -15.56
C GLY A 202 -10.74 -3.04 -14.18
N SER A 203 -12.00 -2.93 -13.79
CA SER A 203 -12.39 -2.48 -12.46
C SER A 203 -13.73 -3.07 -12.04
N GLY A 204 -13.97 -3.14 -10.75
CA GLY A 204 -15.24 -3.60 -10.22
C GLY A 204 -15.42 -5.12 -10.25
N PHE A 205 -14.36 -5.91 -10.45
CA PHE A 205 -14.47 -7.37 -10.56
C PHE A 205 -14.66 -8.08 -9.23
N ALA A 206 -14.01 -7.60 -8.15
CA ALA A 206 -14.19 -8.13 -6.81
C ALA A 206 -14.32 -7.00 -5.78
N GLU A 207 -14.61 -7.34 -4.53
CA GLU A 207 -14.62 -6.35 -3.45
C GLU A 207 -13.24 -5.66 -3.36
N PRO A 208 -13.20 -4.33 -3.09
CA PRO A 208 -11.94 -3.62 -2.92
C PRO A 208 -11.08 -4.27 -1.83
N ARG A 209 -9.78 -4.46 -2.13
CA ARG A 209 -8.78 -5.12 -1.29
C ARG A 209 -8.98 -6.64 -1.09
N ALA A 210 -10.00 -7.24 -1.67
CA ALA A 210 -10.09 -8.68 -1.72
C ALA A 210 -9.22 -9.24 -2.85
N ALA A 211 -8.40 -10.22 -2.55
CA ALA A 211 -7.74 -11.08 -3.51
C ALA A 211 -8.16 -12.51 -3.20
N LEU A 212 -8.86 -13.13 -4.11
CA LEU A 212 -9.40 -14.48 -3.96
C LEU A 212 -8.72 -15.39 -4.98
N SER A 213 -8.50 -16.66 -4.62
CA SER A 213 -7.91 -17.64 -5.54
C SER A 213 -8.49 -19.04 -5.33
N ASP A 214 -8.72 -19.74 -6.44
CA ASP A 214 -9.04 -21.17 -6.51
C ASP A 214 -8.23 -21.80 -7.65
N PRO A 215 -7.01 -22.27 -7.39
CA PRO A 215 -6.13 -22.84 -8.42
C PRO A 215 -6.63 -24.16 -9.00
N SER A 216 -7.58 -24.83 -8.34
CA SER A 216 -8.13 -26.12 -8.83
C SER A 216 -8.94 -25.98 -10.10
N GLY A 217 -9.47 -24.77 -10.39
CA GLY A 217 -10.31 -24.49 -11.56
C GLY A 217 -11.68 -25.17 -11.51
N GLN A 218 -12.20 -25.46 -10.32
CA GLN A 218 -13.52 -26.04 -10.13
C GLN A 218 -14.62 -24.99 -9.92
N SER A 219 -14.26 -23.82 -9.46
CA SER A 219 -15.22 -22.77 -9.15
C SER A 219 -15.56 -21.93 -10.37
N MET A 220 -16.83 -21.87 -10.74
CA MET A 220 -17.35 -20.93 -11.74
C MET A 220 -17.63 -19.55 -11.16
N VAL A 221 -17.54 -19.40 -9.82
CA VAL A 221 -17.77 -18.17 -9.06
C VAL A 221 -16.68 -18.05 -8.02
N LEU A 222 -16.01 -16.91 -7.97
CA LEU A 222 -15.02 -16.63 -6.94
C LEU A 222 -15.37 -15.29 -6.27
N GLY A 223 -15.83 -15.36 -5.02
CA GLY A 223 -16.57 -14.27 -4.40
C GLY A 223 -17.85 -14.03 -5.21
N ASN A 224 -18.08 -12.79 -5.61
CA ASN A 224 -19.21 -12.42 -6.45
C ASN A 224 -18.86 -12.33 -7.95
N THR A 225 -17.65 -12.78 -8.33
CA THR A 225 -17.13 -12.65 -9.68
C THR A 225 -17.33 -13.91 -10.49
N LYS A 226 -17.91 -13.78 -11.67
CA LYS A 226 -18.07 -14.82 -12.69
C LYS A 226 -17.54 -14.30 -14.01
N VAL A 227 -17.03 -15.20 -14.85
CA VAL A 227 -16.62 -14.89 -16.23
C VAL A 227 -17.45 -15.74 -17.18
N LYS A 228 -17.95 -15.12 -18.25
CA LYS A 228 -18.58 -15.81 -19.37
C LYS A 228 -17.74 -15.64 -20.62
N ILE A 229 -17.60 -16.72 -21.37
CA ILE A 229 -17.10 -16.73 -22.76
C ILE A 229 -18.24 -17.27 -23.64
N ASN A 230 -18.70 -16.45 -24.58
CA ASN A 230 -19.84 -16.80 -25.45
C ASN A 230 -21.06 -17.29 -24.64
N ASP A 231 -21.42 -16.53 -23.59
CA ASP A 231 -22.54 -16.79 -22.68
C ASP A 231 -22.41 -18.06 -21.80
N GLN A 232 -21.29 -18.80 -21.89
CA GLN A 232 -21.00 -19.93 -21.02
C GLN A 232 -20.08 -19.51 -19.88
N TYR A 233 -20.42 -19.87 -18.63
CA TYR A 233 -19.53 -19.65 -17.49
C TYR A 233 -18.28 -20.52 -17.63
N VAL A 234 -17.14 -19.92 -17.26
CA VAL A 234 -15.83 -20.58 -17.23
C VAL A 234 -15.25 -20.54 -15.81
N PRO A 235 -14.36 -21.49 -15.45
CA PRO A 235 -13.74 -21.51 -14.14
C PRO A 235 -12.95 -20.23 -13.86
N VAL A 236 -13.18 -19.61 -12.68
CA VAL A 236 -12.46 -18.44 -12.20
C VAL A 236 -11.40 -18.89 -11.19
N LEU A 237 -10.13 -18.60 -11.48
CA LEU A 237 -9.00 -19.04 -10.65
C LEU A 237 -8.49 -17.98 -9.70
N ALA A 238 -8.58 -16.70 -10.09
CA ALA A 238 -8.23 -15.58 -9.22
C ALA A 238 -9.06 -14.36 -9.55
N ALA A 239 -9.44 -13.60 -8.55
CA ALA A 239 -10.18 -12.35 -8.70
C ALA A 239 -9.68 -11.29 -7.73
N SER A 240 -9.51 -10.07 -8.23
CA SER A 240 -9.28 -8.85 -7.49
C SER A 240 -10.13 -7.74 -8.09
N ASP A 241 -10.16 -6.54 -7.50
CA ASP A 241 -10.94 -5.43 -8.07
C ASP A 241 -10.53 -5.09 -9.52
N ALA A 242 -9.23 -5.21 -9.84
CA ALA A 242 -8.67 -4.77 -11.12
C ALA A 242 -8.37 -5.89 -12.11
N ARG A 243 -8.41 -7.16 -11.70
CA ARG A 243 -8.03 -8.30 -12.54
C ARG A 243 -8.79 -9.55 -12.15
N VAL A 244 -9.27 -10.28 -13.16
CA VAL A 244 -9.80 -11.63 -13.02
C VAL A 244 -9.03 -12.58 -13.93
N THR A 245 -8.60 -13.74 -13.37
CA THR A 245 -7.95 -14.83 -14.10
C THR A 245 -8.87 -16.02 -14.16
N PHE A 246 -9.01 -16.60 -15.34
CA PHE A 246 -9.94 -17.68 -15.61
C PHE A 246 -9.33 -18.71 -16.56
N LEU A 247 -9.97 -19.87 -16.66
CA LEU A 247 -9.60 -20.94 -17.58
C LEU A 247 -10.34 -20.74 -18.92
N CYS A 248 -9.60 -20.67 -20.01
CA CYS A 248 -10.21 -20.63 -21.34
C CYS A 248 -10.95 -21.93 -21.67
N PRO A 249 -12.13 -21.87 -22.30
CA PRO A 249 -12.86 -23.07 -22.70
C PRO A 249 -12.11 -23.82 -23.83
N ALA A 250 -12.38 -25.10 -23.94
CA ALA A 250 -11.85 -25.94 -25.04
C ALA A 250 -12.69 -25.72 -26.32
N LEU A 251 -12.46 -24.60 -27.01
CA LEU A 251 -13.08 -24.29 -28.30
C LEU A 251 -12.03 -24.37 -29.41
N ASP A 252 -12.51 -24.60 -30.64
CA ASP A 252 -11.63 -24.67 -31.79
C ASP A 252 -10.91 -23.33 -32.07
N PRO A 253 -9.66 -23.36 -32.55
CA PRO A 253 -8.98 -22.17 -33.02
C PRO A 253 -9.83 -21.35 -34.01
N ASP A 254 -9.61 -20.04 -34.05
CA ASP A 254 -10.33 -19.06 -34.85
C ASP A 254 -11.82 -18.85 -34.47
N THR A 255 -12.34 -19.55 -33.44
CA THR A 255 -13.67 -19.29 -32.92
C THR A 255 -13.76 -17.87 -32.34
N PRO A 256 -14.74 -17.03 -32.75
CA PRO A 256 -14.97 -15.73 -32.14
C PRO A 256 -15.34 -15.85 -30.68
N LEU A 257 -14.75 -15.01 -29.85
CA LEU A 257 -14.97 -14.95 -28.39
C LEU A 257 -15.60 -13.63 -28.01
N ALA A 258 -16.54 -13.69 -27.08
CA ALA A 258 -17.09 -12.55 -26.37
C ALA A 258 -16.95 -12.82 -24.85
N ALA A 259 -16.01 -12.14 -24.20
CA ALA A 259 -15.73 -12.30 -22.77
C ALA A 259 -16.43 -11.22 -21.96
N THR A 260 -17.20 -11.59 -20.96
CA THR A 260 -17.85 -10.68 -20.01
C THR A 260 -17.54 -11.07 -18.58
N VAL A 261 -17.52 -10.08 -17.70
CA VAL A 261 -17.42 -10.27 -16.25
C VAL A 261 -18.78 -9.93 -15.66
N GLU A 262 -19.34 -10.84 -14.88
CA GLU A 262 -20.58 -10.68 -14.15
C GLU A 262 -20.29 -10.61 -12.64
N THR A 263 -20.91 -9.66 -11.95
CA THR A 263 -20.89 -9.50 -10.49
C THR A 263 -22.31 -9.27 -9.98
N ASP A 264 -22.50 -9.15 -8.67
CA ASP A 264 -23.78 -8.78 -8.06
C ASP A 264 -24.29 -7.38 -8.44
N THR A 265 -23.41 -6.56 -9.04
CA THR A 265 -23.71 -5.18 -9.44
C THR A 265 -24.02 -5.04 -10.94
N GLY A 266 -23.79 -6.08 -11.74
CA GLY A 266 -24.09 -6.09 -13.16
C GLY A 266 -23.12 -6.90 -13.98
N ILE A 267 -23.21 -6.73 -15.32
CA ILE A 267 -22.39 -7.41 -16.33
C ILE A 267 -21.63 -6.36 -17.12
N SER A 268 -20.36 -6.62 -17.37
CA SER A 268 -19.51 -5.74 -18.20
C SER A 268 -19.93 -5.76 -19.69
N GLU A 269 -19.54 -4.72 -20.42
CA GLU A 269 -19.50 -4.81 -21.87
C GLU A 269 -18.59 -5.97 -22.33
N PRO A 270 -18.92 -6.66 -23.43
CA PRO A 270 -18.15 -7.79 -23.91
C PRO A 270 -16.83 -7.36 -24.55
N LEU A 271 -15.72 -7.94 -24.09
CA LEU A 271 -14.45 -7.86 -24.78
C LEU A 271 -14.42 -8.93 -25.90
N ARG A 272 -14.27 -8.49 -27.16
CA ARG A 272 -14.21 -9.40 -28.32
C ARG A 272 -12.78 -9.84 -28.58
N ALA A 273 -12.62 -11.13 -28.92
CA ALA A 273 -11.34 -11.74 -29.22
C ALA A 273 -11.57 -12.93 -30.17
N THR A 274 -10.50 -13.66 -30.47
CA THR A 274 -10.57 -14.92 -31.27
C THR A 274 -9.76 -15.98 -30.54
N MET A 275 -10.29 -17.20 -30.45
CA MET A 275 -9.57 -18.35 -29.87
C MET A 275 -8.30 -18.60 -30.68
N ARG A 276 -7.17 -18.75 -30.01
CA ARG A 276 -5.88 -19.04 -30.64
C ARG A 276 -5.53 -20.50 -30.50
N THR A 277 -4.71 -21.03 -31.42
CA THR A 277 -4.21 -22.40 -31.33
C THR A 277 -3.39 -22.63 -30.04
N ALA A 278 -2.53 -21.67 -29.69
CA ALA A 278 -1.77 -21.65 -28.46
C ALA A 278 -1.46 -20.19 -28.07
N THR A 279 -1.28 -19.97 -26.77
CA THR A 279 -0.87 -18.69 -26.18
C THR A 279 0.18 -18.96 -25.11
N PRO A 280 1.36 -19.48 -25.51
CA PRO A 280 2.34 -19.92 -24.54
C PRO A 280 2.79 -18.77 -23.63
N MET A 281 2.80 -19.03 -22.33
CA MET A 281 3.17 -18.07 -21.29
C MET A 281 3.93 -18.80 -20.20
N ILE A 282 5.12 -18.30 -19.85
CA ILE A 282 5.86 -18.72 -18.65
C ILE A 282 5.38 -17.86 -17.48
N LEU A 283 5.12 -18.47 -16.33
CA LEU A 283 4.75 -17.75 -15.12
C LEU A 283 5.98 -17.02 -14.56
N SER A 284 5.77 -15.78 -14.07
CA SER A 284 6.77 -15.03 -13.31
C SER A 284 6.35 -14.89 -11.85
N LEU A 285 7.33 -14.80 -10.94
CA LEU A 285 7.08 -14.71 -9.50
C LEU A 285 6.24 -13.51 -9.10
N ASP A 286 6.41 -12.38 -9.80
CA ASP A 286 5.67 -11.13 -9.56
C ASP A 286 4.37 -11.02 -10.38
N GLY A 287 4.06 -12.01 -11.22
CA GLY A 287 2.91 -12.00 -12.11
C GLY A 287 3.00 -11.02 -13.28
N SER A 288 4.14 -10.37 -13.52
CA SER A 288 4.36 -9.42 -14.64
C SER A 288 4.54 -10.12 -15.98
N GLY A 289 5.01 -11.35 -15.94
CA GLY A 289 5.41 -12.13 -17.12
C GLY A 289 6.76 -11.69 -17.74
N GLN A 290 7.56 -10.87 -17.07
CA GLN A 290 8.83 -10.34 -17.59
C GLN A 290 10.02 -10.43 -16.61
N SER A 291 9.77 -10.77 -15.34
CA SER A 291 10.80 -10.87 -14.31
C SER A 291 11.28 -12.31 -14.13
N GLN A 292 11.77 -12.63 -12.93
CA GLN A 292 12.15 -13.99 -12.53
C GLN A 292 11.01 -14.98 -12.82
N GLY A 293 11.29 -15.99 -13.63
CA GLY A 293 10.36 -17.07 -13.93
C GLY A 293 10.06 -17.96 -12.75
N VAL A 294 8.87 -18.55 -12.72
CA VAL A 294 8.59 -19.69 -11.82
C VAL A 294 9.24 -20.92 -12.44
N ILE A 295 10.50 -21.11 -12.11
CA ILE A 295 11.33 -22.20 -12.59
C ILE A 295 11.93 -22.90 -11.37
N THR A 296 11.61 -24.18 -11.20
CA THR A 296 12.07 -25.01 -10.07
C THR A 296 12.97 -26.12 -10.56
N PHE A 297 13.71 -26.75 -9.66
CA PHE A 297 14.46 -27.96 -9.99
C PHE A 297 13.52 -29.18 -10.03
N ALA A 298 13.83 -30.17 -10.88
CA ALA A 298 12.97 -31.34 -11.08
C ALA A 298 12.82 -32.19 -9.80
N GLU A 299 13.86 -32.28 -9.00
CA GLU A 299 13.90 -33.09 -7.77
C GLU A 299 13.59 -32.28 -6.49
N LYS A 300 13.51 -30.96 -6.58
CA LYS A 300 13.33 -30.05 -5.44
C LYS A 300 12.37 -28.93 -5.79
N THR A 301 11.74 -28.37 -4.76
CA THR A 301 10.86 -27.20 -4.93
C THR A 301 11.61 -25.87 -4.94
N ASP A 302 12.94 -25.91 -4.86
CA ASP A 302 13.78 -24.71 -4.88
C ASP A 302 13.67 -23.99 -6.21
N LEU A 303 13.71 -22.66 -6.17
CA LEU A 303 13.66 -21.82 -7.37
C LEU A 303 15.05 -21.68 -7.99
N ALA A 304 15.12 -21.75 -9.32
CA ALA A 304 16.32 -21.45 -10.09
C ALA A 304 16.52 -19.92 -10.21
N MET A 305 16.92 -19.28 -9.12
CA MET A 305 17.15 -17.84 -9.02
C MET A 305 18.36 -17.54 -8.13
N GLY A 306 18.81 -16.30 -8.13
CA GLY A 306 19.84 -15.86 -7.21
C GLY A 306 19.53 -16.24 -5.76
N ARG A 307 20.55 -16.54 -4.97
CA ARG A 307 20.40 -16.99 -3.58
C ARG A 307 19.52 -16.03 -2.78
N ASN A 308 18.48 -16.53 -2.17
CA ASN A 308 17.52 -15.78 -1.39
C ASN A 308 17.30 -16.45 -0.03
N TYR A 309 17.28 -15.65 1.04
CA TYR A 309 17.05 -16.14 2.41
C TYR A 309 15.58 -16.27 2.79
N GLN A 310 14.68 -15.74 1.95
CA GLN A 310 13.23 -15.77 2.24
C GLN A 310 12.52 -16.97 1.62
N VAL A 311 13.06 -17.51 0.52
CA VAL A 311 12.53 -18.70 -0.16
C VAL A 311 13.70 -19.62 -0.53
N PRO A 312 13.52 -20.95 -0.52
CA PRO A 312 14.54 -21.89 -0.99
C PRO A 312 14.86 -21.59 -2.47
N ALA A 313 16.08 -21.16 -2.73
CA ALA A 313 16.51 -20.78 -4.07
C ALA A 313 18.05 -20.83 -4.21
N HIS A 314 18.51 -21.27 -5.38
CA HIS A 314 19.90 -21.18 -5.80
C HIS A 314 19.99 -21.12 -7.32
N PRO A 315 21.10 -20.57 -7.89
CA PRO A 315 21.31 -20.62 -9.33
C PRO A 315 21.38 -22.05 -9.86
N ALA A 316 20.86 -22.28 -11.06
CA ALA A 316 21.00 -23.54 -11.75
C ALA A 316 22.41 -23.66 -12.37
N GLN A 317 22.85 -24.91 -12.61
CA GLN A 317 24.09 -25.21 -13.30
C GLN A 317 23.82 -25.91 -14.64
N PRO A 318 24.73 -25.81 -15.63
CA PRO A 318 24.66 -26.62 -16.83
C PRO A 318 24.51 -28.11 -16.50
N GLY A 319 23.50 -28.75 -17.12
CA GLY A 319 23.15 -30.14 -16.86
C GLY A 319 22.05 -30.36 -15.82
N ASP A 320 21.68 -29.35 -15.06
CA ASP A 320 20.56 -29.45 -14.11
C ASP A 320 19.22 -29.64 -14.85
N GLU A 321 18.35 -30.46 -14.27
CA GLU A 321 16.98 -30.62 -14.71
C GLU A 321 16.07 -29.62 -14.02
N ILE A 322 15.40 -28.78 -14.82
CA ILE A 322 14.49 -27.73 -14.35
C ILE A 322 13.07 -27.98 -14.82
N LEU A 323 12.11 -27.49 -14.03
CA LEU A 323 10.68 -27.44 -14.36
C LEU A 323 10.27 -26.00 -14.60
N ILE A 324 9.92 -25.66 -15.83
CA ILE A 324 9.40 -24.36 -16.22
C ILE A 324 7.87 -24.41 -16.12
N TRP A 325 7.30 -23.56 -15.28
CA TRP A 325 5.86 -23.48 -15.09
C TRP A 325 5.24 -22.58 -16.16
N ALA A 326 4.37 -23.16 -16.96
CA ALA A 326 3.82 -22.50 -18.12
C ALA A 326 2.30 -22.75 -18.28
N SER A 327 1.67 -21.93 -19.12
CA SER A 327 0.28 -22.06 -19.54
C SER A 327 0.17 -21.83 -21.04
N GLY A 328 -0.96 -22.21 -21.63
CA GLY A 328 -1.31 -21.88 -23.02
C GLY A 328 -0.48 -22.57 -24.08
N LEU A 329 0.07 -23.73 -23.78
CA LEU A 329 0.91 -24.50 -24.72
C LEU A 329 0.13 -25.10 -25.91
N GLY A 330 -1.20 -25.01 -25.90
CA GLY A 330 -2.09 -25.54 -26.93
C GLY A 330 -2.97 -26.68 -26.44
N VAL A 331 -3.57 -27.45 -27.36
CA VAL A 331 -4.44 -28.57 -27.01
C VAL A 331 -3.62 -29.67 -26.29
N PRO A 332 -4.01 -30.10 -25.08
CA PRO A 332 -3.18 -31.03 -24.28
C PRO A 332 -2.82 -32.34 -25.02
N SER A 333 -3.66 -32.84 -25.89
CA SER A 333 -3.40 -34.05 -26.69
C SER A 333 -2.34 -33.85 -27.80
N GLU A 334 -2.02 -32.60 -28.14
CA GLU A 334 -1.08 -32.23 -29.19
C GLU A 334 0.26 -31.74 -28.64
N VAL A 335 0.31 -31.47 -27.34
CA VAL A 335 1.51 -30.93 -26.64
C VAL A 335 2.38 -32.09 -26.19
N SER A 336 3.63 -32.08 -26.64
CA SER A 336 4.64 -33.06 -26.27
C SER A 336 6.03 -32.43 -26.23
N ALA A 337 7.03 -33.18 -25.75
CA ALA A 337 8.43 -32.75 -25.79
C ALA A 337 8.93 -32.41 -27.20
N GLY A 338 8.32 -32.99 -28.24
CA GLY A 338 8.68 -32.71 -29.65
C GLY A 338 8.04 -31.46 -30.24
N THR A 339 6.97 -30.93 -29.61
CA THR A 339 6.28 -29.73 -30.07
C THR A 339 6.67 -28.47 -29.29
N VAL A 340 7.33 -28.63 -28.15
CA VAL A 340 7.76 -27.53 -27.25
C VAL A 340 9.27 -27.39 -27.33
N LEU A 341 9.74 -26.20 -27.60
CA LEU A 341 11.15 -25.81 -27.59
C LEU A 341 11.41 -24.86 -26.42
N VAL A 342 12.53 -25.02 -25.76
CA VAL A 342 12.99 -24.15 -24.67
C VAL A 342 14.33 -23.54 -25.06
N GLU A 343 14.48 -22.27 -24.86
CA GLU A 343 15.77 -21.56 -24.94
C GLU A 343 16.12 -20.97 -23.58
N VAL A 344 17.37 -21.18 -23.17
CA VAL A 344 17.95 -20.63 -21.96
C VAL A 344 19.22 -19.89 -22.35
N GLY A 345 19.29 -18.58 -22.12
CA GLY A 345 20.42 -17.75 -22.56
C GLY A 345 20.63 -17.74 -24.08
N GLY A 346 19.56 -17.93 -24.86
CA GLY A 346 19.62 -18.02 -26.32
C GLY A 346 20.09 -19.39 -26.85
N VAL A 347 20.34 -20.37 -25.99
CA VAL A 347 20.78 -21.72 -26.34
C VAL A 347 19.60 -22.69 -26.18
N ALA A 348 19.40 -23.57 -27.16
CA ALA A 348 18.33 -24.56 -27.10
C ALA A 348 18.59 -25.57 -25.96
N ALA A 349 17.63 -25.72 -25.08
CA ALA A 349 17.59 -26.69 -24.00
C ALA A 349 16.87 -27.96 -24.46
N LYS A 350 17.35 -29.12 -24.04
CA LYS A 350 16.69 -30.40 -24.30
C LYS A 350 15.42 -30.50 -23.45
N VAL A 351 14.27 -30.61 -24.09
CA VAL A 351 12.97 -30.85 -23.42
C VAL A 351 12.80 -32.35 -23.20
N GLU A 352 12.63 -32.77 -21.96
CA GLU A 352 12.43 -34.17 -21.58
C GLU A 352 10.95 -34.54 -21.54
N SER A 353 10.13 -33.67 -20.97
CA SER A 353 8.68 -33.91 -20.84
C SER A 353 7.88 -32.60 -20.70
N VAL A 354 6.60 -32.70 -21.07
CA VAL A 354 5.60 -31.66 -20.81
C VAL A 354 4.42 -32.33 -20.13
N ARG A 355 4.01 -31.82 -18.95
CA ARG A 355 2.94 -32.45 -18.15
C ARG A 355 2.03 -31.40 -17.53
N ALA A 356 0.72 -31.70 -17.50
CA ALA A 356 -0.22 -30.90 -16.72
C ALA A 356 0.11 -31.02 -15.23
N VAL A 357 -0.08 -29.93 -14.49
CA VAL A 357 0.16 -29.88 -13.03
C VAL A 357 -1.09 -30.34 -12.29
N PRO A 358 -1.05 -31.46 -11.55
CA PRO A 358 -2.21 -31.91 -10.78
C PRO A 358 -2.65 -30.86 -9.75
N GLY A 359 -3.95 -30.57 -9.68
CA GLY A 359 -4.52 -29.61 -8.75
C GLY A 359 -4.38 -28.11 -9.17
N TYR A 360 -3.77 -27.86 -10.33
CA TYR A 360 -3.60 -26.48 -10.87
C TYR A 360 -4.12 -26.45 -12.31
N ALA A 361 -5.35 -26.01 -12.47
CA ALA A 361 -5.99 -25.97 -13.79
C ALA A 361 -5.28 -24.99 -14.74
N GLY A 362 -5.09 -25.42 -15.98
CA GLY A 362 -4.46 -24.60 -17.02
C GLY A 362 -2.95 -24.42 -16.90
N LEU A 363 -2.31 -25.07 -15.94
CA LEU A 363 -0.86 -25.07 -15.78
C LEU A 363 -0.23 -26.37 -16.26
N SER A 364 0.94 -26.21 -16.85
CA SER A 364 1.83 -27.30 -17.25
C SER A 364 3.25 -27.03 -16.76
N THR A 365 3.99 -28.09 -16.50
CA THR A 365 5.45 -28.03 -16.31
C THR A 365 6.14 -28.56 -17.55
N ILE A 366 7.18 -27.85 -17.97
CA ILE A 366 8.09 -28.27 -19.03
C ILE A 366 9.39 -28.66 -18.34
N GLN A 367 9.73 -29.94 -18.38
CA GLN A 367 11.00 -30.44 -17.86
C GLN A 367 12.07 -30.29 -18.95
N ALA A 368 13.13 -29.55 -18.64
CA ALA A 368 14.20 -29.29 -19.57
C ALA A 368 15.57 -29.33 -18.86
N CYS A 369 16.60 -29.71 -19.62
CA CYS A 369 17.97 -29.73 -19.14
C CYS A 369 18.66 -28.39 -19.47
N VAL A 370 19.29 -27.75 -18.49
CA VAL A 370 20.03 -26.50 -18.67
C VAL A 370 21.19 -26.71 -19.64
N PRO A 371 21.33 -25.94 -20.73
CA PRO A 371 22.38 -26.14 -21.74
C PRO A 371 23.79 -26.00 -21.16
N ALA A 372 24.74 -26.74 -21.75
CA ALA A 372 26.14 -26.75 -21.32
C ALA A 372 26.95 -25.51 -21.75
N VAL A 373 26.45 -24.76 -22.76
CA VAL A 373 27.14 -23.56 -23.28
C VAL A 373 26.17 -22.40 -23.26
N MET A 374 26.44 -21.40 -22.41
CA MET A 374 25.59 -20.21 -22.25
C MET A 374 26.30 -19.14 -21.43
N ASP A 375 25.78 -17.94 -21.43
CA ASP A 375 26.17 -16.90 -20.49
C ASP A 375 25.63 -17.23 -19.09
N PHE A 376 26.45 -16.91 -18.07
CA PHE A 376 26.09 -17.08 -16.66
C PHE A 376 25.63 -15.75 -16.07
N GLY A 377 24.81 -15.80 -15.03
CA GLY A 377 24.36 -14.62 -14.29
C GLY A 377 23.01 -14.83 -13.59
N ASP A 378 22.57 -13.78 -12.91
CA ASP A 378 21.33 -13.80 -12.11
C ASP A 378 20.05 -13.58 -12.95
N ALA A 379 20.19 -13.19 -14.22
CA ALA A 379 19.06 -12.83 -15.08
C ALA A 379 19.20 -13.41 -16.49
N VAL A 380 19.49 -14.70 -16.59
CA VAL A 380 19.60 -15.43 -17.86
C VAL A 380 18.21 -15.56 -18.47
N PRO A 381 17.98 -15.11 -19.74
CA PRO A 381 16.68 -15.15 -20.34
C PRO A 381 16.22 -16.57 -20.67
N VAL A 382 14.93 -16.84 -20.40
CA VAL A 382 14.26 -18.10 -20.73
C VAL A 382 13.04 -17.83 -21.56
N GLN A 383 12.90 -18.55 -22.69
CA GLN A 383 11.76 -18.46 -23.57
C GLN A 383 11.29 -19.84 -23.99
N VAL A 384 9.98 -19.99 -24.13
CA VAL A 384 9.34 -21.20 -24.64
C VAL A 384 8.73 -20.90 -26.01
N ARG A 385 8.88 -21.85 -26.94
CA ARG A 385 8.24 -21.81 -28.27
C ARG A 385 7.41 -23.05 -28.44
N VAL A 386 6.24 -22.90 -29.04
CA VAL A 386 5.36 -24.02 -29.38
C VAL A 386 5.22 -24.11 -30.88
N ASN A 387 5.52 -25.27 -31.44
CA ASN A 387 5.24 -25.60 -32.84
C ASN A 387 3.84 -26.18 -32.93
N THR A 388 2.94 -25.48 -33.61
CA THR A 388 1.57 -25.95 -33.86
C THR A 388 1.54 -26.97 -35.00
N LEU A 389 0.51 -27.82 -35.04
CA LEU A 389 0.31 -28.80 -36.15
C LEU A 389 0.24 -28.12 -37.51
N GLY A 390 -0.16 -26.88 -37.63
CA GLY A 390 -0.13 -26.07 -38.85
C GLY A 390 1.26 -25.51 -39.21
N GLY A 391 2.33 -25.92 -38.52
CA GLY A 391 3.71 -25.49 -38.79
C GLY A 391 4.04 -24.06 -38.33
N LYS A 392 3.12 -23.40 -37.64
CA LYS A 392 3.37 -22.07 -37.07
C LYS A 392 4.09 -22.20 -35.72
N GLN A 393 5.13 -21.40 -35.52
CA GLN A 393 5.84 -21.27 -34.24
C GLN A 393 5.29 -20.07 -33.45
N LEU A 394 4.95 -20.30 -32.19
CA LEU A 394 4.42 -19.29 -31.28
C LEU A 394 5.36 -19.16 -30.09
N ASN A 395 5.77 -17.92 -29.79
CA ASN A 395 6.68 -17.61 -28.70
C ASN A 395 5.91 -17.25 -27.42
N SER A 396 6.45 -17.67 -26.28
CA SER A 396 6.03 -17.16 -24.97
C SER A 396 6.55 -15.74 -24.73
N ASN A 397 6.11 -15.15 -23.61
CA ASN A 397 6.87 -14.09 -22.95
C ASN A 397 8.28 -14.61 -22.61
N GLN A 398 9.20 -13.68 -22.35
CA GLN A 398 10.53 -13.96 -21.88
C GLN A 398 10.61 -13.66 -20.38
N VAL A 399 11.09 -14.61 -19.60
CA VAL A 399 11.38 -14.48 -18.18
C VAL A 399 12.87 -14.69 -17.92
N THR A 400 13.32 -14.57 -16.70
CA THR A 400 14.73 -14.80 -16.34
C THR A 400 14.86 -15.92 -15.30
N MET A 401 16.04 -16.53 -15.24
CA MET A 401 16.48 -17.43 -14.18
C MET A 401 17.95 -17.15 -13.87
N ALA A 402 18.43 -17.57 -12.72
CA ALA A 402 19.84 -17.50 -12.40
C ALA A 402 20.56 -18.78 -12.81
N VAL A 403 21.74 -18.62 -13.42
CA VAL A 403 22.60 -19.75 -13.81
C VAL A 403 24.05 -19.44 -13.41
N GLU A 404 24.73 -20.40 -12.77
CA GLU A 404 26.13 -20.31 -12.40
C GLU A 404 26.96 -21.42 -13.08
N PRO A 405 28.28 -21.22 -13.28
CA PRO A 405 29.13 -22.28 -13.81
C PRO A 405 29.20 -23.47 -12.85
N VAL A 406 29.45 -24.65 -13.41
CA VAL A 406 29.70 -25.84 -12.60
C VAL A 406 30.91 -25.58 -11.68
N SER A 407 30.70 -25.71 -10.38
CA SER A 407 31.81 -25.62 -9.41
C SER A 407 32.81 -26.75 -9.68
N GLN A 408 34.06 -26.40 -9.99
CA GLN A 408 35.15 -27.38 -10.18
C GLN A 408 35.55 -28.00 -8.85
#